data_23f7de8912ecb3ec5919b39a3e0a540a
#
_entry.id   23f7de8912ecb3ec5919b39a3e0a540a
#
_cell.length_a   1.000
_cell.length_b   1.000
_cell.length_c   1.000
_cell.angle_alpha   90.00
_cell.angle_beta   90.00
_cell.angle_gamma   90.00
#
_symmetry.space_group_name_H-M   'P 1'
#
loop_
_entity.id
_entity.type
_entity.pdbx_description
1 polymer ?
#
loop_
_entity_poly.entity_id
_entity_poly.type
_entity_poly.pdbx_seq_one_letter_code
_entity_poly.pdbx_strand_id
1 'polypeptide(L)'
;MIEKNNLKGWLYLLPAFLFLCVFMIYPLIDVFVYSFEEGYNSASQTYFGVGLYNYSYVLHDTYFLQAVKNTFILVIITVPVSTLLALFISLGLSSIKPLKELFETIYFLPYVTNTLAVGLVFMILFKKTAYTDGMVNLLIQAFGGHSVDFIDGPYWAKMFVLCFYTIWVVLPFKILILTSALASVNQTYYNAARVDGTSRARIFRKITLPMISPMIFYCLLYTSPSPRD
;
A
#
# COMPACT_ATOMS: atom_id res chain seq x y z
N MET A 1 3.45 6.91 42.96
CA MET A 1 4.28 5.74 43.33
C MET A 1 4.25 4.76 42.17
N ILE A 2 5.27 4.76 41.33
CA ILE A 2 5.43 3.76 40.27
C ILE A 2 6.04 2.53 40.93
N GLU A 3 5.22 1.49 41.15
CA GLU A 3 5.71 0.23 41.72
C GLU A 3 6.82 -0.35 40.82
N LYS A 4 8.01 -0.49 41.41
CA LYS A 4 9.18 -1.13 40.80
C LYS A 4 9.03 -2.66 40.63
N ASN A 5 7.89 -3.16 40.20
CA ASN A 5 7.72 -4.59 39.95
C ASN A 5 7.76 -4.87 38.45
N ASN A 6 8.94 -4.62 37.84
CA ASN A 6 9.22 -4.99 36.46
C ASN A 6 8.92 -6.47 36.14
N LEU A 7 9.00 -7.36 37.18
CA LEU A 7 8.76 -8.79 37.03
C LEU A 7 7.31 -9.10 36.65
N LYS A 8 6.33 -8.41 37.25
CA LYS A 8 4.91 -8.60 36.91
C LYS A 8 4.63 -8.15 35.46
N GLY A 9 5.24 -7.05 35.03
CA GLY A 9 5.14 -6.58 33.63
C GLY A 9 5.70 -7.60 32.64
N TRP A 10 6.86 -8.18 32.94
CA TRP A 10 7.45 -9.24 32.11
C TRP A 10 6.59 -10.50 32.05
N LEU A 11 5.96 -10.91 33.16
CA LEU A 11 5.05 -12.07 33.21
C LEU A 11 3.81 -11.85 32.30
N TYR A 12 3.24 -10.66 32.26
CA TYR A 12 2.13 -10.34 31.36
C TYR A 12 2.54 -10.34 29.90
N LEU A 13 3.76 -9.94 29.58
CA LEU A 13 4.29 -9.93 28.21
C LEU A 13 4.82 -11.30 27.75
N LEU A 14 5.12 -12.20 28.70
CA LEU A 14 5.76 -13.48 28.43
C LEU A 14 5.03 -14.35 27.38
N PRO A 15 3.69 -14.53 27.43
CA PRO A 15 2.99 -15.29 26.39
C PRO A 15 3.18 -14.70 24.99
N ALA A 16 2.99 -13.39 24.84
CA ALA A 16 3.14 -12.71 23.57
C ALA A 16 4.59 -12.80 23.06
N PHE A 17 5.56 -12.63 23.96
CA PHE A 17 6.98 -12.72 23.61
C PHE A 17 7.39 -14.14 23.22
N LEU A 18 6.83 -15.16 23.87
CA LEU A 18 7.07 -16.56 23.54
C LEU A 18 6.56 -16.88 22.13
N PHE A 19 5.32 -16.48 21.79
CA PHE A 19 4.79 -16.63 20.45
C PHE A 19 5.64 -15.90 19.39
N LEU A 20 6.07 -14.69 19.68
CA LEU A 20 6.94 -13.92 18.78
C LEU A 20 8.29 -14.63 18.57
N CYS A 21 8.91 -15.15 19.64
CA CYS A 21 10.17 -15.88 19.53
C CYS A 21 10.02 -17.16 18.70
N VAL A 22 8.99 -17.97 18.95
CA VAL A 22 8.82 -19.27 18.31
C VAL A 22 8.37 -19.13 16.85
N PHE A 23 7.43 -18.21 16.54
CA PHE A 23 6.83 -18.14 15.23
C PHE A 23 7.41 -17.04 14.32
N MET A 24 8.18 -16.12 14.87
CA MET A 24 8.77 -15.04 14.08
C MET A 24 10.30 -15.04 14.17
N ILE A 25 10.88 -14.99 15.37
CA ILE A 25 12.34 -14.85 15.51
C ILE A 25 13.05 -16.15 15.09
N TYR A 26 12.59 -17.30 15.56
CA TYR A 26 13.21 -18.58 15.22
C TYR A 26 13.20 -18.87 13.71
N PRO A 27 12.07 -18.81 12.97
CA PRO A 27 12.08 -18.98 11.53
C PRO A 27 12.90 -17.93 10.78
N LEU A 28 13.00 -16.70 11.30
CA LEU A 28 13.81 -15.65 10.69
C LEU A 28 15.31 -15.96 10.81
N ILE A 29 15.74 -16.51 11.95
CA ILE A 29 17.12 -16.99 12.12
C ILE A 29 17.40 -18.16 11.18
N ASP A 30 16.48 -19.14 11.07
CA ASP A 30 16.63 -20.28 10.17
C ASP A 30 16.76 -19.83 8.70
N VAL A 31 15.89 -18.93 8.25
CA VAL A 31 15.97 -18.38 6.88
C VAL A 31 17.30 -17.66 6.66
N PHE A 32 17.80 -16.93 7.66
CA PHE A 32 19.10 -16.27 7.59
C PHE A 32 20.25 -17.29 7.48
N VAL A 33 20.23 -18.37 8.25
CA VAL A 33 21.22 -19.44 8.18
C VAL A 33 21.16 -20.13 6.82
N TYR A 34 19.98 -20.55 6.35
CA TYR A 34 19.81 -21.19 5.03
C TYR A 34 20.24 -20.31 3.88
N SER A 35 20.23 -19.00 4.02
CA SER A 35 20.71 -18.10 2.96
C SER A 35 22.20 -18.28 2.65
N PHE A 36 22.99 -18.78 3.61
CA PHE A 36 24.41 -19.09 3.43
C PHE A 36 24.68 -20.57 3.06
N GLU A 37 23.70 -21.46 3.24
CA GLU A 37 23.85 -22.88 2.90
C GLU A 37 23.67 -23.09 1.39
N GLU A 38 24.77 -23.35 0.69
CA GLU A 38 24.79 -23.52 -0.75
C GLU A 38 24.16 -24.85 -1.16
N GLY A 39 23.16 -24.78 -2.07
CA GLY A 39 22.48 -25.97 -2.57
C GLY A 39 21.64 -26.69 -1.52
N TYR A 40 21.10 -25.97 -0.54
CA TYR A 40 20.24 -26.54 0.51
C TYR A 40 19.05 -27.28 -0.08
N ASN A 41 18.91 -28.55 0.30
CA ASN A 41 17.78 -29.39 -0.04
C ASN A 41 16.91 -29.61 1.21
N SER A 42 15.70 -29.04 1.18
CA SER A 42 14.75 -29.09 2.31
C SER A 42 14.21 -30.49 2.61
N ALA A 43 14.21 -31.41 1.64
CA ALA A 43 13.71 -32.77 1.84
C ALA A 43 14.76 -33.66 2.56
N SER A 44 16.05 -33.49 2.26
CA SER A 44 17.16 -34.25 2.86
C SER A 44 17.88 -33.51 3.96
N GLN A 45 17.58 -32.24 4.14
CA GLN A 45 18.27 -31.32 5.10
C GLN A 45 19.79 -31.32 4.89
N THR A 46 20.25 -31.40 3.63
CA THR A 46 21.65 -31.42 3.25
C THR A 46 22.01 -30.18 2.45
N TYR A 47 23.25 -29.74 2.56
CA TYR A 47 23.82 -28.64 1.79
C TYR A 47 25.25 -29.00 1.34
N PHE A 48 25.76 -28.36 0.31
CA PHE A 48 27.08 -28.62 -0.24
C PHE A 48 28.18 -27.88 0.50
N GLY A 49 27.88 -26.70 1.04
CA GLY A 49 28.84 -25.85 1.74
C GLY A 49 28.17 -24.59 2.29
N VAL A 50 28.95 -23.79 2.99
CA VAL A 50 28.51 -22.49 3.52
C VAL A 50 29.27 -21.40 2.78
N GLY A 51 28.54 -20.51 2.12
CA GLY A 51 29.16 -19.45 1.32
C GLY A 51 28.14 -18.39 0.84
N LEU A 52 28.56 -17.61 -0.13
CA LEU A 52 27.77 -16.50 -0.69
C LEU A 52 27.22 -16.82 -2.09
N TYR A 53 27.30 -18.06 -2.54
CA TYR A 53 26.83 -18.45 -3.86
C TYR A 53 25.36 -18.11 -4.10
N ASN A 54 24.49 -18.36 -3.13
CA ASN A 54 23.07 -18.05 -3.23
C ASN A 54 22.82 -16.55 -3.49
N TYR A 55 23.57 -15.67 -2.83
CA TYR A 55 23.49 -14.22 -3.05
C TYR A 55 23.97 -13.82 -4.43
N SER A 56 25.13 -14.38 -4.86
CA SER A 56 25.64 -14.15 -6.19
C SER A 56 24.67 -14.62 -7.27
N TYR A 57 24.08 -15.80 -7.10
CA TYR A 57 23.10 -16.36 -8.02
C TYR A 57 21.88 -15.44 -8.15
N VAL A 58 21.26 -15.03 -7.03
CA VAL A 58 20.08 -14.16 -7.04
C VAL A 58 20.38 -12.80 -7.66
N LEU A 59 21.54 -12.20 -7.38
CA LEU A 59 21.92 -10.90 -7.93
C LEU A 59 22.16 -10.93 -9.45
N HIS A 60 22.45 -12.10 -10.03
CA HIS A 60 22.62 -12.27 -11.48
C HIS A 60 21.37 -12.87 -12.15
N ASP A 61 20.34 -13.24 -11.37
CA ASP A 61 19.10 -13.75 -11.92
C ASP A 61 18.29 -12.59 -12.56
N THR A 62 18.01 -12.76 -13.85
CA THR A 62 17.25 -11.78 -14.65
C THR A 62 15.83 -11.58 -14.13
N TYR A 63 15.19 -12.63 -13.60
CA TYR A 63 13.85 -12.54 -13.04
C TYR A 63 13.84 -11.74 -11.73
N PHE A 64 14.85 -11.94 -10.89
CA PHE A 64 15.01 -11.17 -9.67
C PHE A 64 15.20 -9.68 -9.98
N LEU A 65 16.11 -9.35 -10.89
CA LEU A 65 16.37 -7.97 -11.29
C LEU A 65 15.12 -7.31 -11.90
N GLN A 66 14.37 -8.08 -12.70
CA GLN A 66 13.10 -7.60 -13.27
C GLN A 66 12.05 -7.36 -12.16
N ALA A 67 11.94 -8.24 -11.17
CA ALA A 67 11.03 -8.09 -10.03
C ALA A 67 11.38 -6.86 -9.20
N VAL A 68 12.66 -6.64 -8.91
CA VAL A 68 13.15 -5.44 -8.21
C VAL A 68 12.77 -4.18 -8.98
N LYS A 69 13.04 -4.14 -10.29
CA LYS A 69 12.66 -3.00 -11.15
C LYS A 69 11.16 -2.75 -11.12
N ASN A 70 10.34 -3.79 -11.25
CA ASN A 70 8.87 -3.68 -11.21
C ASN A 70 8.39 -3.11 -9.87
N THR A 71 8.95 -3.61 -8.76
CA THR A 71 8.62 -3.13 -7.41
C THR A 71 8.95 -1.65 -7.25
N PHE A 72 10.13 -1.21 -7.70
CA PHE A 72 10.49 0.21 -7.65
C PHE A 72 9.53 1.08 -8.47
N ILE A 73 9.16 0.67 -9.68
CA ILE A 73 8.22 1.41 -10.51
C ILE A 73 6.85 1.50 -9.82
N LEU A 74 6.36 0.37 -9.29
CA LEU A 74 5.10 0.35 -8.57
C LEU A 74 5.13 1.29 -7.36
N VAL A 75 6.13 1.20 -6.50
CA VAL A 75 6.24 2.05 -5.30
C VAL A 75 6.31 3.54 -5.68
N ILE A 76 7.19 3.91 -6.61
CA ILE A 76 7.41 5.32 -6.99
C ILE A 76 6.15 5.92 -7.61
N ILE A 77 5.34 5.16 -8.33
CA ILE A 77 4.12 5.66 -8.96
C ILE A 77 2.94 5.57 -8.00
N THR A 78 2.67 4.39 -7.42
CA THR A 78 1.41 4.15 -6.71
C THR A 78 1.35 4.84 -5.36
N VAL A 79 2.46 4.91 -4.63
CA VAL A 79 2.48 5.48 -3.28
C VAL A 79 2.21 7.00 -3.30
N PRO A 80 2.94 7.82 -4.07
CA PRO A 80 2.66 9.25 -4.13
C PRO A 80 1.28 9.55 -4.75
N VAL A 81 0.94 8.89 -5.85
CA VAL A 81 -0.33 9.15 -6.55
C VAL A 81 -1.53 8.81 -5.67
N SER A 82 -1.54 7.63 -5.04
CA SER A 82 -2.64 7.25 -4.13
C SER A 82 -2.72 8.15 -2.89
N THR A 83 -1.59 8.59 -2.34
CA THR A 83 -1.57 9.50 -1.19
C THR A 83 -2.09 10.89 -1.57
N LEU A 84 -1.70 11.42 -2.72
CA LEU A 84 -2.21 12.69 -3.21
C LEU A 84 -3.71 12.61 -3.52
N LEU A 85 -4.16 11.57 -4.21
CA LEU A 85 -5.59 11.36 -4.48
C LEU A 85 -6.40 11.24 -3.19
N ALA A 86 -5.91 10.45 -2.22
CA ALA A 86 -6.56 10.31 -0.91
C ALA A 86 -6.64 11.64 -0.17
N LEU A 87 -5.59 12.46 -0.22
CA LEU A 87 -5.58 13.77 0.39
C LEU A 87 -6.61 14.71 -0.24
N PHE A 88 -6.68 14.76 -1.58
CA PHE A 88 -7.67 15.57 -2.29
C PHE A 88 -9.10 15.13 -1.97
N ILE A 89 -9.37 13.82 -1.99
CA ILE A 89 -10.69 13.28 -1.66
C ILE A 89 -11.04 13.56 -0.20
N SER A 90 -10.12 13.37 0.74
CA SER A 90 -10.34 13.64 2.17
C SER A 90 -10.62 15.11 2.45
N LEU A 91 -9.94 16.03 1.76
CA LEU A 91 -10.23 17.46 1.83
C LEU A 91 -11.63 17.79 1.30
N GLY A 92 -12.02 17.18 0.19
CA GLY A 92 -13.37 17.29 -0.35
C GLY A 92 -14.42 16.79 0.63
N LEU A 93 -14.25 15.58 1.18
CA LEU A 93 -15.15 14.98 2.17
C LEU A 93 -15.26 15.78 3.45
N SER A 94 -14.18 16.39 3.93
CA SER A 94 -14.20 17.22 5.12
C SER A 94 -15.01 18.51 4.95
N SER A 95 -15.27 18.92 3.71
CA SER A 95 -16.10 20.10 3.40
C SER A 95 -17.61 19.79 3.31
N ILE A 96 -17.99 18.52 3.10
CA ILE A 96 -19.38 18.08 2.91
C ILE A 96 -19.93 17.56 4.24
N LYS A 97 -20.70 18.37 4.96
CA LYS A 97 -21.27 17.98 6.27
C LYS A 97 -22.40 16.93 6.20
N PRO A 98 -23.44 17.07 5.32
CA PRO A 98 -24.67 16.28 5.45
C PRO A 98 -24.58 14.83 4.95
N LEU A 99 -23.62 14.48 4.11
CA LEU A 99 -23.50 13.14 3.49
C LEU A 99 -22.13 12.48 3.75
N LYS A 100 -21.38 13.00 4.71
CA LYS A 100 -20.02 12.55 5.00
C LYS A 100 -19.95 11.05 5.30
N GLU A 101 -20.82 10.57 6.19
CA GLU A 101 -20.86 9.16 6.60
C GLU A 101 -21.24 8.22 5.45
N LEU A 102 -22.15 8.65 4.58
CA LEU A 102 -22.53 7.89 3.40
C LEU A 102 -21.34 7.76 2.43
N PHE A 103 -20.66 8.85 2.16
CA PHE A 103 -19.47 8.81 1.28
C PHE A 103 -18.33 8.01 1.89
N GLU A 104 -18.06 8.13 3.19
CA GLU A 104 -17.07 7.31 3.89
C GLU A 104 -17.42 5.81 3.75
N THR A 105 -18.68 5.43 3.90
CA THR A 105 -19.14 4.05 3.71
C THR A 105 -18.91 3.58 2.26
N ILE A 106 -19.29 4.39 1.27
CA ILE A 106 -19.14 4.04 -0.15
C ILE A 106 -17.65 3.87 -0.51
N TYR A 107 -16.79 4.77 -0.05
CA TYR A 107 -15.34 4.67 -0.32
C TYR A 107 -14.68 3.52 0.44
N PHE A 108 -15.25 3.09 1.57
CA PHE A 108 -14.69 1.97 2.35
C PHE A 108 -15.14 0.59 1.83
N LEU A 109 -16.26 0.50 1.11
CA LEU A 109 -16.76 -0.76 0.54
C LEU A 109 -15.69 -1.55 -0.23
N PRO A 110 -14.89 -0.95 -1.12
CA PRO A 110 -13.83 -1.66 -1.83
C PRO A 110 -12.78 -2.30 -0.93
N TYR A 111 -12.49 -1.70 0.20
CA TYR A 111 -11.49 -2.21 1.15
C TYR A 111 -11.94 -3.49 1.87
N VAL A 112 -13.25 -3.63 2.10
CA VAL A 112 -13.83 -4.81 2.77
C VAL A 112 -14.11 -5.94 1.77
N THR A 113 -14.12 -5.63 0.47
CA THR A 113 -14.40 -6.61 -0.59
C THR A 113 -13.24 -7.59 -0.74
N ASN A 114 -13.56 -8.85 -1.06
CA ASN A 114 -12.55 -9.87 -1.29
C ASN A 114 -11.61 -9.47 -2.45
N THR A 115 -10.32 -9.41 -2.17
CA THR A 115 -9.27 -8.99 -3.10
C THR A 115 -9.23 -9.82 -4.38
N LEU A 116 -9.48 -11.15 -4.29
CA LEU A 116 -9.55 -12.02 -5.47
C LEU A 116 -10.74 -11.65 -6.37
N ALA A 117 -11.91 -11.39 -5.79
CA ALA A 117 -13.09 -11.00 -6.56
C ALA A 117 -12.84 -9.67 -7.29
N VAL A 118 -12.24 -8.70 -6.62
CA VAL A 118 -11.85 -7.41 -7.23
C VAL A 118 -10.84 -7.63 -8.35
N GLY A 119 -9.80 -8.45 -8.13
CA GLY A 119 -8.81 -8.79 -9.15
C GLY A 119 -9.44 -9.42 -10.40
N LEU A 120 -10.40 -10.33 -10.23
CA LEU A 120 -11.15 -10.91 -11.36
C LEU A 120 -11.98 -9.87 -12.12
N VAL A 121 -12.63 -8.95 -11.41
CA VAL A 121 -13.36 -7.84 -12.05
C VAL A 121 -12.41 -6.97 -12.87
N PHE A 122 -11.25 -6.61 -12.34
CA PHE A 122 -10.24 -5.85 -13.08
C PHE A 122 -9.75 -6.62 -14.31
N MET A 123 -9.48 -7.92 -14.16
CA MET A 123 -9.09 -8.77 -15.28
C MET A 123 -10.15 -8.74 -16.40
N ILE A 124 -11.44 -8.83 -16.08
CA ILE A 124 -12.53 -8.79 -17.07
C ILE A 124 -12.62 -7.39 -17.70
N LEU A 125 -12.50 -6.33 -16.91
CA LEU A 125 -12.60 -4.94 -17.40
C LEU A 125 -11.49 -4.59 -18.41
N PHE A 126 -10.27 -5.09 -18.19
CA PHE A 126 -9.09 -4.80 -19.01
C PHE A 126 -8.78 -5.90 -20.05
N LYS A 127 -9.58 -6.97 -20.09
CA LYS A 127 -9.36 -8.09 -21.00
C LYS A 127 -9.47 -7.66 -22.47
N LYS A 128 -8.65 -8.30 -23.31
CA LYS A 128 -8.79 -8.27 -24.76
C LYS A 128 -8.76 -9.70 -25.28
N THR A 129 -9.77 -10.09 -26.05
CA THR A 129 -9.80 -11.38 -26.71
C THR A 129 -10.16 -11.20 -28.19
N ALA A 130 -9.98 -12.26 -28.99
CA ALA A 130 -10.34 -12.22 -30.41
C ALA A 130 -11.84 -11.94 -30.66
N TYR A 131 -12.69 -12.23 -29.67
CA TYR A 131 -14.16 -12.18 -29.81
C TYR A 131 -14.83 -11.11 -28.94
N THR A 132 -14.19 -10.73 -27.83
CA THR A 132 -14.78 -9.78 -26.87
C THR A 132 -13.72 -8.89 -26.26
N ASP A 133 -13.99 -7.60 -26.25
CA ASP A 133 -13.19 -6.60 -25.56
C ASP A 133 -13.81 -6.27 -24.18
N GLY A 134 -12.98 -6.08 -23.17
CA GLY A 134 -13.41 -5.60 -21.86
C GLY A 134 -13.89 -4.13 -21.95
N MET A 135 -14.62 -3.71 -20.92
CA MET A 135 -15.25 -2.37 -20.91
C MET A 135 -14.27 -1.22 -21.15
N VAL A 136 -13.03 -1.33 -20.64
CA VAL A 136 -12.01 -0.28 -20.85
C VAL A 136 -11.66 -0.15 -22.34
N ASN A 137 -11.51 -1.25 -23.05
CA ASN A 137 -11.25 -1.25 -24.49
C ASN A 137 -12.44 -0.73 -25.29
N LEU A 138 -13.67 -1.06 -24.87
CA LEU A 138 -14.87 -0.51 -25.50
C LEU A 138 -14.95 1.02 -25.34
N LEU A 139 -14.58 1.54 -24.18
CA LEU A 139 -14.49 2.99 -23.97
C LEU A 139 -13.40 3.62 -24.84
N ILE A 140 -12.22 3.02 -24.93
CA ILE A 140 -11.14 3.51 -25.79
C ILE A 140 -11.61 3.60 -27.26
N GLN A 141 -12.30 2.58 -27.74
CA GLN A 141 -12.88 2.55 -29.11
C GLN A 141 -13.95 3.62 -29.30
N ALA A 142 -14.82 3.83 -28.31
CA ALA A 142 -15.85 4.86 -28.35
C ALA A 142 -15.27 6.28 -28.50
N PHE A 143 -14.04 6.51 -27.99
CA PHE A 143 -13.29 7.76 -28.19
C PHE A 143 -12.35 7.75 -29.42
N GLY A 144 -12.50 6.77 -30.31
CA GLY A 144 -11.72 6.68 -31.57
C GLY A 144 -10.32 6.08 -31.42
N GLY A 145 -10.02 5.46 -30.27
CA GLY A 145 -8.75 4.75 -30.04
C GLY A 145 -8.78 3.29 -30.51
N HIS A 146 -7.63 2.64 -30.51
CA HIS A 146 -7.50 1.21 -30.81
C HIS A 146 -7.46 0.38 -29.52
N SER A 147 -8.05 -0.82 -29.55
CA SER A 147 -7.98 -1.78 -28.44
C SER A 147 -6.56 -2.12 -28.08
N VAL A 148 -6.24 -2.03 -26.80
CA VAL A 148 -4.94 -2.36 -26.20
C VAL A 148 -5.05 -3.69 -25.44
N ASP A 149 -4.09 -4.56 -25.63
CA ASP A 149 -3.96 -5.74 -24.80
C ASP A 149 -3.24 -5.38 -23.49
N PHE A 150 -4.02 -5.21 -22.45
CA PHE A 150 -3.53 -4.81 -21.14
C PHE A 150 -3.02 -5.99 -20.29
N ILE A 151 -3.47 -7.21 -20.55
CA ILE A 151 -3.16 -8.39 -19.73
C ILE A 151 -1.97 -9.16 -20.33
N ASP A 152 -2.02 -9.50 -21.61
CA ASP A 152 -1.00 -10.30 -22.28
C ASP A 152 -0.09 -9.46 -23.20
N GLY A 153 -0.39 -8.18 -23.36
CA GLY A 153 0.27 -7.25 -24.26
C GLY A 153 1.60 -6.68 -23.75
N PRO A 154 1.97 -5.49 -24.18
CA PRO A 154 3.27 -4.88 -23.89
C PRO A 154 3.44 -4.56 -22.40
N TYR A 155 4.71 -4.51 -21.96
CA TYR A 155 5.08 -4.28 -20.55
C TYR A 155 4.43 -3.03 -19.93
N TRP A 156 4.37 -1.92 -20.66
CA TRP A 156 3.76 -0.68 -20.16
C TRP A 156 2.26 -0.82 -19.85
N ALA A 157 1.54 -1.61 -20.67
CA ALA A 157 0.11 -1.83 -20.48
C ALA A 157 -0.17 -2.67 -19.22
N LYS A 158 0.61 -3.74 -19.02
CA LYS A 158 0.57 -4.56 -17.79
C LYS A 158 0.86 -3.73 -16.56
N MET A 159 1.93 -2.92 -16.62
CA MET A 159 2.34 -2.07 -15.51
C MET A 159 1.28 -0.98 -15.20
N PHE A 160 0.62 -0.44 -16.22
CA PHE A 160 -0.48 0.51 -16.04
C PHE A 160 -1.64 -0.11 -15.26
N VAL A 161 -2.09 -1.32 -15.63
CA VAL A 161 -3.18 -2.01 -14.93
C VAL A 161 -2.78 -2.33 -13.49
N LEU A 162 -1.56 -2.80 -13.25
CA LEU A 162 -1.05 -3.09 -11.91
C LEU A 162 -1.00 -1.82 -11.05
N CYS A 163 -0.51 -0.71 -11.59
CA CYS A 163 -0.49 0.56 -10.87
C CYS A 163 -1.91 1.05 -10.55
N PHE A 164 -2.81 0.98 -11.52
CA PHE A 164 -4.20 1.42 -11.37
C PHE A 164 -4.94 0.57 -10.33
N TYR A 165 -4.80 -0.75 -10.40
CA TYR A 165 -5.34 -1.70 -9.43
C TYR A 165 -4.82 -1.41 -8.01
N THR A 166 -3.49 -1.30 -7.87
CA THR A 166 -2.85 -1.04 -6.58
C THR A 166 -3.33 0.28 -5.97
N ILE A 167 -3.38 1.36 -6.76
CA ILE A 167 -3.91 2.66 -6.32
C ILE A 167 -5.35 2.49 -5.82
N TRP A 168 -6.19 1.80 -6.59
CA TRP A 168 -7.60 1.63 -6.28
C TRP A 168 -7.83 0.86 -4.97
N VAL A 169 -7.06 -0.21 -4.74
CA VAL A 169 -7.16 -1.06 -3.53
C VAL A 169 -6.73 -0.31 -2.27
N VAL A 170 -5.65 0.47 -2.33
CA VAL A 170 -5.10 1.15 -1.14
C VAL A 170 -5.78 2.49 -0.84
N LEU A 171 -6.46 3.07 -1.83
CA LEU A 171 -7.06 4.41 -1.76
C LEU A 171 -8.09 4.54 -0.61
N PRO A 172 -9.03 3.60 -0.40
CA PRO A 172 -10.04 3.69 0.68
C PRO A 172 -9.42 3.82 2.07
N PHE A 173 -8.43 3.01 2.37
CA PHE A 173 -7.74 3.06 3.66
C PHE A 173 -7.03 4.39 3.89
N LYS A 174 -6.35 4.91 2.87
CA LYS A 174 -5.70 6.23 2.93
C LYS A 174 -6.70 7.36 3.14
N ILE A 175 -7.85 7.30 2.45
CA ILE A 175 -8.93 8.29 2.63
C ILE A 175 -9.42 8.28 4.08
N LEU A 176 -9.66 7.11 4.66
CA LEU A 176 -10.10 6.97 6.04
C LEU A 176 -9.10 7.60 7.02
N ILE A 177 -7.82 7.25 6.91
CA ILE A 177 -6.75 7.78 7.77
C ILE A 177 -6.64 9.31 7.65
N LEU A 178 -6.62 9.83 6.42
CA LEU A 178 -6.46 11.26 6.20
C LEU A 178 -7.70 12.07 6.59
N THR A 179 -8.91 11.52 6.41
CA THR A 179 -10.16 12.15 6.88
C THR A 179 -10.19 12.23 8.40
N SER A 180 -9.78 11.16 9.08
CA SER A 180 -9.65 11.14 10.55
C SER A 180 -8.58 12.12 11.04
N ALA A 181 -7.44 12.19 10.35
CA ALA A 181 -6.40 13.16 10.65
C ALA A 181 -6.87 14.61 10.50
N LEU A 182 -7.59 14.91 9.42
CA LEU A 182 -8.18 16.25 9.20
C LEU A 182 -9.21 16.60 10.27
N ALA A 183 -10.00 15.64 10.72
CA ALA A 183 -11.01 15.84 11.78
C ALA A 183 -10.37 16.08 13.16
N SER A 184 -9.16 15.56 13.41
CA SER A 184 -8.43 15.73 14.68
C SER A 184 -7.82 17.11 14.85
N VAL A 185 -7.68 17.89 13.77
CA VAL A 185 -7.13 19.24 13.84
C VAL A 185 -8.07 20.19 14.57
N ASN A 186 -7.58 20.84 15.65
CA ASN A 186 -8.40 21.72 16.45
C ASN A 186 -8.93 22.91 15.63
N GLN A 187 -10.24 23.07 15.63
CA GLN A 187 -10.94 24.13 14.89
C GLN A 187 -10.54 25.55 15.29
N THR A 188 -10.03 25.72 16.50
CA THR A 188 -9.55 27.03 17.01
C THR A 188 -8.45 27.61 16.12
N TYR A 189 -7.54 26.79 15.59
CA TYR A 189 -6.49 27.25 14.67
C TYR A 189 -7.07 27.83 13.36
N TYR A 190 -8.09 27.18 12.84
CA TYR A 190 -8.76 27.66 11.61
C TYR A 190 -9.53 28.96 11.86
N ASN A 191 -10.18 29.07 13.02
CA ASN A 191 -10.92 30.28 13.39
C ASN A 191 -9.99 31.47 13.60
N ALA A 192 -8.88 31.29 14.32
CA ALA A 192 -7.86 32.33 14.50
C ALA A 192 -7.30 32.81 13.16
N ALA A 193 -6.89 31.89 12.28
CA ALA A 193 -6.37 32.23 10.96
C ALA A 193 -7.39 32.95 10.06
N ARG A 194 -8.70 32.68 10.23
CA ARG A 194 -9.75 33.41 9.51
C ARG A 194 -9.92 34.83 10.02
N VAL A 195 -9.85 35.03 11.33
CA VAL A 195 -9.89 36.40 11.94
C VAL A 195 -8.71 37.23 11.44
N ASP A 196 -7.54 36.62 11.28
CA ASP A 196 -6.34 37.27 10.72
C ASP A 196 -6.41 37.51 9.19
N GLY A 197 -7.55 37.19 8.54
CA GLY A 197 -7.72 37.36 7.09
C GLY A 197 -6.83 36.44 6.22
N THR A 198 -6.32 35.34 6.81
CA THR A 198 -5.41 34.43 6.12
C THR A 198 -6.13 33.65 5.00
N SER A 199 -5.54 33.61 3.81
CA SER A 199 -6.12 32.89 2.65
C SER A 199 -6.19 31.36 2.88
N ARG A 200 -7.18 30.70 2.27
CA ARG A 200 -7.38 29.24 2.39
C ARG A 200 -6.13 28.42 2.02
N ALA A 201 -5.41 28.83 0.97
CA ALA A 201 -4.19 28.17 0.52
C ALA A 201 -3.06 28.30 1.57
N ARG A 202 -2.98 29.44 2.27
CA ARG A 202 -2.00 29.66 3.33
C ARG A 202 -2.35 28.86 4.57
N ILE A 203 -3.64 28.81 4.94
CA ILE A 203 -4.15 27.94 6.02
C ILE A 203 -3.80 26.49 5.74
N PHE A 204 -4.06 26.00 4.54
CA PHE A 204 -3.74 24.64 4.16
C PHE A 204 -2.24 24.34 4.30
N ARG A 205 -1.36 25.19 3.74
CA ARG A 205 0.09 24.97 3.75
C ARG A 205 0.73 25.13 5.12
N LYS A 206 0.26 26.09 5.95
CA LYS A 206 0.93 26.45 7.21
C LYS A 206 0.26 25.84 8.45
N ILE A 207 -0.99 25.40 8.38
CA ILE A 207 -1.71 24.82 9.51
C ILE A 207 -2.06 23.36 9.20
N THR A 208 -2.89 23.14 8.18
CA THR A 208 -3.43 21.80 7.92
C THR A 208 -2.33 20.80 7.58
N LEU A 209 -1.52 21.08 6.57
CA LEU A 209 -0.50 20.15 6.07
C LEU A 209 0.55 19.77 7.13
N PRO A 210 1.12 20.70 7.91
CA PRO A 210 2.04 20.36 8.99
C PRO A 210 1.40 19.53 10.10
N MET A 211 0.14 19.80 10.45
CA MET A 211 -0.56 19.07 11.53
C MET A 211 -0.92 17.63 11.14
N ILE A 212 -1.23 17.37 9.88
CA ILE A 212 -1.53 16.02 9.39
C ILE A 212 -0.30 15.31 8.81
N SER A 213 0.87 15.96 8.76
CA SER A 213 2.08 15.38 8.17
C SER A 213 2.50 14.03 8.75
N PRO A 214 2.34 13.71 10.06
CA PRO A 214 2.61 12.39 10.57
C PRO A 214 1.73 11.30 9.93
N MET A 215 0.45 11.62 9.64
CA MET A 215 -0.47 10.68 8.99
C MET A 215 -0.21 10.57 7.49
N ILE A 216 0.25 11.64 6.83
CA ILE A 216 0.73 11.56 5.45
C ILE A 216 1.96 10.65 5.38
N PHE A 217 2.91 10.81 6.29
CA PHE A 217 4.09 9.95 6.39
C PHE A 217 3.71 8.49 6.65
N TYR A 218 2.75 8.25 7.54
CA TYR A 218 2.18 6.92 7.77
C TYR A 218 1.61 6.32 6.47
N CYS A 219 0.81 7.10 5.72
CA CYS A 219 0.26 6.66 4.43
C CYS A 219 1.34 6.36 3.38
N LEU A 220 2.46 7.07 3.40
CA LEU A 220 3.58 6.81 2.50
C LEU A 220 4.32 5.52 2.84
N LEU A 221 4.54 5.24 4.13
CA LEU A 221 5.28 4.06 4.59
C LEU A 221 4.45 2.79 4.59
N TYR A 222 3.27 2.82 5.23
CA TYR A 222 2.49 1.62 5.53
C TYR A 222 1.74 1.03 4.34
N THR A 223 1.52 1.83 3.30
CA THR A 223 0.80 1.40 2.10
C THR A 223 1.70 1.25 0.89
N SER A 224 3.01 1.14 1.12
CA SER A 224 3.93 0.72 0.07
C SER A 224 3.65 -0.73 -0.29
N PRO A 225 3.41 -1.07 -1.57
CA PRO A 225 3.24 -2.45 -1.98
C PRO A 225 4.49 -3.24 -1.60
N SER A 226 4.28 -4.33 -0.86
CA SER A 226 5.34 -5.25 -0.50
C SER A 226 5.44 -6.35 -1.56
N PRO A 227 6.63 -6.89 -1.85
CA PRO A 227 6.77 -8.07 -2.72
C PRO A 227 6.03 -9.32 -2.21
N ARG A 228 5.45 -9.25 -1.02
CA ARG A 228 4.68 -10.33 -0.40
C ARG A 228 3.17 -10.21 -0.58
N ASP A 229 2.70 -9.05 -1.04
CA ASP A 229 1.29 -8.75 -1.31
C ASP A 229 0.98 -8.97 -2.80
#